data_5953dbfe7bdf9e742c834e4340022c3b
#
_entry.id   5953dbfe7bdf9e742c834e4340022c3b
#
_cell.length_a   1.000
_cell.length_b   1.000
_cell.length_c   1.000
_cell.angle_alpha   90.00
_cell.angle_beta   90.00
_cell.angle_gamma   90.00
#
_symmetry.space_group_name_H-M   'P 1'
#
loop_
_entity.id
_entity.type
_entity.pdbx_description
1 polymer ?
#
loop_
_entity_poly.entity_id
_entity_poly.type
_entity_poly.pdbx_seq_one_letter_code
_entity_poly.pdbx_strand_id
1 'polypeptide(L)'
;SAGSVALNLIENQEETLDHVARGLEAQREKVVEAVINLQTQLDNIRKGKKMLAKRLALLESDLVSSRTSNANGLMVYVNASSELDEDYHIIFGETAIKKEPTLIYCGLVNLGKMVKVLVFSGEKARNRNVKAGDVAKTVAKFLGGSGGGDARFGQGGGTRLDGLSEIEGVLQKLIIQMGETSNFCKSKKIS
;
A
#
# COMPACT_ATOMS: atom_id res chain seq x y z
N SER A 1 2.58 27.33 -49.49
CA SER A 1 1.26 27.12 -50.06
C SER A 1 0.46 26.14 -49.21
N ALA A 2 -0.87 26.17 -49.25
CA ALA A 2 -1.73 25.28 -48.44
C ALA A 2 -1.45 23.78 -48.70
N GLY A 3 -1.04 23.42 -49.93
CA GLY A 3 -0.69 22.04 -50.30
C GLY A 3 0.57 21.50 -49.61
N SER A 4 1.60 22.31 -49.38
CA SER A 4 2.81 21.85 -48.66
C SER A 4 2.54 21.59 -47.17
N VAL A 5 1.65 22.36 -46.54
CA VAL A 5 1.27 22.16 -45.14
C VAL A 5 0.47 20.87 -45.00
N ALA A 6 -0.43 20.59 -45.93
CA ALA A 6 -1.22 19.35 -45.89
C ALA A 6 -0.36 18.09 -46.12
N LEU A 7 0.63 18.16 -47.03
CA LEU A 7 1.57 17.06 -47.26
C LEU A 7 2.42 16.78 -46.01
N ASN A 8 3.00 17.79 -45.40
CA ASN A 8 3.80 17.63 -44.17
C ASN A 8 2.95 17.06 -43.02
N LEU A 9 1.66 17.41 -42.93
CA LEU A 9 0.75 16.85 -41.92
C LEU A 9 0.51 15.35 -42.13
N ILE A 10 0.31 14.93 -43.37
CA ILE A 10 0.11 13.52 -43.73
C ILE A 10 1.39 12.72 -43.46
N GLU A 11 2.58 13.23 -43.87
CA GLU A 11 3.85 12.58 -43.63
C GLU A 11 4.10 12.38 -42.13
N ASN A 12 3.86 13.41 -41.29
CA ASN A 12 4.00 13.29 -39.83
C ASN A 12 3.03 12.26 -39.21
N GLN A 13 1.81 12.18 -39.72
CA GLN A 13 0.83 11.18 -39.25
C GLN A 13 1.25 9.75 -39.62
N GLU A 14 1.78 9.57 -40.83
CA GLU A 14 2.28 8.29 -41.29
C GLU A 14 3.50 7.83 -40.49
N GLU A 15 4.48 8.72 -40.25
CA GLU A 15 5.64 8.42 -39.41
C GLU A 15 5.24 8.07 -37.97
N THR A 16 4.25 8.78 -37.41
CA THR A 16 3.73 8.51 -36.06
C THR A 16 3.09 7.13 -36.00
N LEU A 17 2.27 6.78 -37.00
CA LEU A 17 1.62 5.47 -37.07
C LEU A 17 2.64 4.34 -37.23
N ASP A 18 3.66 4.53 -38.05
CA ASP A 18 4.75 3.56 -38.21
C ASP A 18 5.56 3.37 -36.93
N HIS A 19 5.78 4.45 -36.19
CA HIS A 19 6.45 4.37 -34.90
C HIS A 19 5.66 3.57 -33.88
N VAL A 20 4.35 3.81 -33.80
CA VAL A 20 3.42 3.05 -32.95
C VAL A 20 3.34 1.59 -33.36
N ALA A 21 3.21 1.32 -34.66
CA ALA A 21 3.16 -0.04 -35.21
C ALA A 21 4.42 -0.84 -34.85
N ARG A 22 5.59 -0.23 -35.00
CA ARG A 22 6.89 -0.84 -34.59
C ARG A 22 6.95 -1.09 -33.09
N GLY A 23 6.50 -0.14 -32.27
CA GLY A 23 6.47 -0.30 -30.80
C GLY A 23 5.52 -1.41 -30.32
N LEU A 24 4.50 -1.70 -31.09
CA LEU A 24 3.52 -2.78 -30.83
C LEU A 24 3.87 -4.10 -31.54
N GLU A 25 4.97 -4.15 -32.30
CA GLU A 25 5.34 -5.29 -33.16
C GLU A 25 4.18 -5.72 -34.08
N ALA A 26 3.39 -4.76 -34.55
CA ALA A 26 2.18 -4.98 -35.35
C ALA A 26 2.30 -4.39 -36.77
N GLN A 27 1.51 -4.91 -37.70
CA GLN A 27 1.32 -4.27 -39.00
C GLN A 27 0.49 -2.99 -38.82
N ARG A 28 0.72 -1.98 -39.66
CA ARG A 28 0.07 -0.67 -39.59
C ARG A 28 -1.46 -0.77 -39.53
N GLU A 29 -2.05 -1.65 -40.35
CA GLU A 29 -3.47 -1.89 -40.43
C GLU A 29 -4.06 -2.57 -39.19
N LYS A 30 -3.20 -3.22 -38.38
CA LYS A 30 -3.58 -3.98 -37.17
C LYS A 30 -3.23 -3.27 -35.87
N VAL A 31 -2.78 -2.02 -35.91
CA VAL A 31 -2.39 -1.25 -34.71
C VAL A 31 -3.54 -1.17 -33.71
N VAL A 32 -4.77 -0.88 -34.17
CA VAL A 32 -5.94 -0.79 -33.30
C VAL A 32 -6.23 -2.14 -32.60
N GLU A 33 -6.19 -3.23 -33.36
CA GLU A 33 -6.38 -4.58 -32.82
C GLU A 33 -5.29 -4.95 -31.81
N ALA A 34 -4.03 -4.61 -32.09
CA ALA A 34 -2.90 -4.82 -31.18
C ALA A 34 -3.08 -4.05 -29.86
N VAL A 35 -3.54 -2.80 -29.90
CA VAL A 35 -3.84 -2.00 -28.70
C VAL A 35 -4.96 -2.65 -27.87
N ILE A 36 -6.06 -3.07 -28.51
CA ILE A 36 -7.18 -3.73 -27.81
C ILE A 36 -6.71 -5.05 -27.15
N ASN A 37 -5.89 -5.84 -27.86
CA ASN A 37 -5.34 -7.07 -27.33
C ASN A 37 -4.41 -6.80 -26.13
N LEU A 38 -3.55 -5.79 -26.22
CA LEU A 38 -2.66 -5.40 -25.13
C LEU A 38 -3.45 -4.94 -23.89
N GLN A 39 -4.50 -4.13 -24.07
CA GLN A 39 -5.38 -3.72 -22.98
C GLN A 39 -6.05 -4.93 -22.32
N THR A 40 -6.56 -5.86 -23.13
CA THR A 40 -7.18 -7.09 -22.63
C THR A 40 -6.20 -7.95 -21.82
N GLN A 41 -4.96 -8.11 -22.31
CA GLN A 41 -3.91 -8.82 -21.61
C GLN A 41 -3.55 -8.14 -20.28
N LEU A 42 -3.39 -6.81 -20.27
CA LEU A 42 -3.13 -6.05 -19.06
C LEU A 42 -4.23 -6.24 -18.01
N ASP A 43 -5.49 -6.21 -18.41
CA ASP A 43 -6.61 -6.42 -17.50
C ASP A 43 -6.65 -7.84 -16.94
N ASN A 44 -6.34 -8.84 -17.76
CA ASN A 44 -6.24 -10.23 -17.31
C ASN A 44 -5.08 -10.44 -16.33
N ILE A 45 -3.92 -9.83 -16.59
CA ILE A 45 -2.76 -9.86 -15.68
C ILE A 45 -3.11 -9.19 -14.35
N ARG A 46 -3.75 -8.01 -14.37
CA ARG A 46 -4.19 -7.30 -13.15
C ARG A 46 -5.16 -8.14 -12.32
N LYS A 47 -6.16 -8.77 -12.97
CA LYS A 47 -7.11 -9.68 -12.29
C LYS A 47 -6.41 -10.89 -11.68
N GLY A 48 -5.51 -11.52 -12.43
CA GLY A 48 -4.70 -12.66 -11.96
C GLY A 48 -3.84 -12.28 -10.77
N LYS A 49 -3.13 -11.16 -10.84
CA LYS A 49 -2.31 -10.63 -9.74
C LYS A 49 -3.13 -10.40 -8.47
N LYS A 50 -4.29 -9.74 -8.59
CA LYS A 50 -5.18 -9.50 -7.44
C LYS A 50 -5.70 -10.80 -6.82
N MET A 51 -5.99 -11.81 -7.63
CA MET A 51 -6.43 -13.12 -7.15
C MET A 51 -5.31 -13.84 -6.39
N LEU A 52 -4.07 -13.80 -6.90
CA LEU A 52 -2.90 -14.37 -6.22
C LEU A 52 -2.60 -13.63 -4.91
N ALA A 53 -2.63 -12.29 -4.90
CA ALA A 53 -2.47 -11.49 -3.69
C ALA A 53 -3.50 -11.86 -2.62
N LYS A 54 -4.77 -12.07 -3.02
CA LYS A 54 -5.82 -12.51 -2.11
C LYS A 54 -5.54 -13.91 -1.51
N ARG A 55 -5.13 -14.87 -2.34
CA ARG A 55 -4.81 -16.22 -1.85
C ARG A 55 -3.63 -16.21 -0.89
N LEU A 56 -2.57 -15.49 -1.23
CA LEU A 56 -1.39 -15.33 -0.39
C LEU A 56 -1.75 -14.67 0.95
N ALA A 57 -2.48 -13.57 0.92
CA ALA A 57 -2.92 -12.86 2.12
C ALA A 57 -3.76 -13.74 3.06
N LEU A 58 -4.65 -14.56 2.52
CA LEU A 58 -5.44 -15.51 3.31
C LEU A 58 -4.57 -16.57 3.99
N LEU A 59 -3.63 -17.18 3.26
CA LEU A 59 -2.72 -18.19 3.79
C LEU A 59 -1.79 -17.60 4.87
N GLU A 60 -1.20 -16.44 4.61
CA GLU A 60 -0.29 -15.80 5.55
C GLU A 60 -0.99 -15.23 6.78
N SER A 61 -2.27 -14.86 6.68
CA SER A 61 -3.04 -14.38 7.82
C SER A 61 -3.26 -15.44 8.91
N ASP A 62 -3.13 -16.74 8.57
CA ASP A 62 -3.17 -17.85 9.55
C ASP A 62 -1.86 -17.93 10.36
N LEU A 63 -0.78 -17.40 9.81
CA LEU A 63 0.54 -17.42 10.44
C LEU A 63 0.90 -16.10 11.14
N VAL A 64 -0.04 -15.15 11.21
CA VAL A 64 0.24 -13.80 11.71
C VAL A 64 0.75 -13.81 13.14
N SER A 65 0.19 -14.66 14.01
CA SER A 65 0.58 -14.75 15.42
C SER A 65 2.05 -15.14 15.64
N SER A 66 2.66 -15.87 14.72
CA SER A 66 4.06 -16.28 14.79
C SER A 66 5.04 -15.20 14.30
N ARG A 67 4.54 -14.18 13.61
CA ARG A 67 5.35 -13.10 12.99
C ARG A 67 5.19 -11.75 13.71
N THR A 68 4.50 -11.72 14.84
CA THR A 68 4.20 -10.49 15.58
C THR A 68 5.15 -10.30 16.74
N SER A 69 5.49 -9.04 17.00
CA SER A 69 6.08 -8.61 18.27
C SER A 69 4.99 -8.13 19.24
N ASN A 70 5.23 -8.23 20.54
CA ASN A 70 4.27 -7.79 21.55
C ASN A 70 4.68 -6.42 22.10
N ALA A 71 3.76 -5.46 22.04
CA ALA A 71 3.92 -4.14 22.63
C ALA A 71 2.73 -3.85 23.55
N ASN A 72 2.94 -3.85 24.85
CA ASN A 72 1.91 -3.56 25.85
C ASN A 72 0.64 -4.41 25.71
N GLY A 73 0.79 -5.71 25.39
CA GLY A 73 -0.34 -6.64 25.19
C GLY A 73 -1.11 -6.43 23.89
N LEU A 74 -0.54 -5.70 22.94
CA LEU A 74 -0.97 -5.61 21.54
C LEU A 74 0.05 -6.28 20.65
N MET A 75 -0.41 -6.91 19.59
CA MET A 75 0.44 -7.55 18.60
C MET A 75 0.78 -6.54 17.49
N VAL A 76 2.05 -6.44 17.15
CA VAL A 76 2.56 -5.54 16.10
C VAL A 76 3.19 -6.38 15.01
N TYR A 77 2.78 -6.16 13.76
CA TYR A 77 3.41 -6.77 12.60
C TYR A 77 3.72 -5.72 11.54
N VAL A 78 5.00 -5.59 11.22
CA VAL A 78 5.50 -4.74 10.14
C VAL A 78 5.93 -5.62 8.98
N ASN A 79 5.40 -5.36 7.80
CA ASN A 79 5.78 -6.05 6.57
C ASN A 79 6.32 -5.05 5.55
N ALA A 80 7.63 -5.12 5.31
CA ALA A 80 8.38 -4.24 4.41
C ALA A 80 8.88 -4.99 3.16
N SER A 81 8.21 -6.06 2.74
CA SER A 81 8.62 -6.81 1.55
C SER A 81 8.48 -5.97 0.29
N SER A 82 9.56 -5.89 -0.50
CA SER A 82 9.56 -5.18 -1.78
C SER A 82 8.79 -5.91 -2.89
N GLU A 83 8.45 -7.17 -2.68
CA GLU A 83 7.75 -8.02 -3.65
C GLU A 83 6.21 -7.91 -3.56
N LEU A 84 5.73 -7.39 -2.42
CA LEU A 84 4.30 -7.29 -2.14
C LEU A 84 3.78 -5.90 -2.48
N ASP A 85 2.65 -5.87 -3.17
CA ASP A 85 2.00 -4.63 -3.58
C ASP A 85 0.91 -4.17 -2.61
N GLU A 86 0.32 -3.03 -2.94
CA GLU A 86 -0.76 -2.42 -2.17
C GLU A 86 -1.98 -3.35 -2.01
N ASP A 87 -2.39 -4.04 -3.08
CA ASP A 87 -3.56 -4.94 -3.05
C ASP A 87 -3.36 -6.06 -2.03
N TYR A 88 -2.15 -6.65 -1.96
CA TYR A 88 -1.82 -7.63 -0.93
C TYR A 88 -1.95 -7.06 0.48
N HIS A 89 -1.32 -5.92 0.76
CA HIS A 89 -1.30 -5.31 2.09
C HIS A 89 -2.70 -4.92 2.57
N ILE A 90 -3.57 -4.45 1.67
CA ILE A 90 -4.96 -4.14 1.98
C ILE A 90 -5.71 -5.42 2.37
N ILE A 91 -5.65 -6.46 1.53
CA ILE A 91 -6.38 -7.71 1.77
C ILE A 91 -5.85 -8.42 3.03
N PHE A 92 -4.53 -8.46 3.20
CA PHE A 92 -3.90 -9.04 4.37
C PHE A 92 -4.30 -8.31 5.65
N GLY A 93 -4.15 -6.98 5.67
CA GLY A 93 -4.47 -6.16 6.84
C GLY A 93 -5.94 -6.30 7.26
N GLU A 94 -6.87 -6.22 6.31
CA GLU A 94 -8.30 -6.42 6.59
C GLU A 94 -8.63 -7.80 7.13
N THR A 95 -7.97 -8.84 6.63
CA THR A 95 -8.20 -10.22 7.05
C THR A 95 -7.55 -10.49 8.41
N ALA A 96 -6.31 -10.05 8.59
CA ALA A 96 -5.53 -10.29 9.78
C ALA A 96 -6.14 -9.62 11.03
N ILE A 97 -6.60 -8.36 10.93
CA ILE A 97 -7.24 -7.66 12.07
C ILE A 97 -8.61 -8.25 12.47
N LYS A 98 -9.27 -8.99 11.57
CA LYS A 98 -10.50 -9.72 11.88
C LYS A 98 -10.19 -11.01 12.65
N LYS A 99 -9.11 -11.71 12.27
CA LYS A 99 -8.66 -12.95 12.95
C LYS A 99 -8.01 -12.64 14.29
N GLU A 100 -7.20 -11.59 14.34
CA GLU A 100 -6.49 -11.15 15.55
C GLU A 100 -6.86 -9.69 15.90
N PRO A 101 -7.88 -9.50 16.76
CA PRO A 101 -8.36 -8.18 17.13
C PRO A 101 -7.35 -7.32 17.90
N THR A 102 -6.27 -7.89 18.46
CA THR A 102 -5.19 -7.17 19.14
C THR A 102 -4.12 -6.67 18.19
N LEU A 103 -4.20 -7.05 16.90
CA LEU A 103 -3.18 -6.76 15.92
C LEU A 103 -3.21 -5.30 15.46
N ILE A 104 -2.01 -4.74 15.33
CA ILE A 104 -1.70 -3.53 14.57
C ILE A 104 -0.78 -3.97 13.44
N TYR A 105 -1.27 -3.86 12.22
CA TYR A 105 -0.52 -4.22 11.02
C TYR A 105 -0.06 -2.97 10.29
N CYS A 106 1.23 -2.95 9.90
CA CYS A 106 1.83 -1.90 9.09
C CYS A 106 2.47 -2.52 7.85
N GLY A 107 1.86 -2.32 6.71
CA GLY A 107 2.39 -2.68 5.40
C GLY A 107 3.13 -1.51 4.77
N LEU A 108 4.32 -1.79 4.22
CA LEU A 108 5.18 -0.81 3.56
C LEU A 108 5.39 -1.20 2.11
N VAL A 109 4.91 -0.36 1.20
CA VAL A 109 5.03 -0.58 -0.25
C VAL A 109 6.11 0.35 -0.80
N ASN A 110 7.19 -0.23 -1.29
CA ASN A 110 8.26 0.53 -1.92
C ASN A 110 7.89 0.86 -3.39
N LEU A 111 7.77 2.15 -3.69
CA LEU A 111 7.45 2.68 -5.03
C LEU A 111 8.69 3.25 -5.74
N GLY A 112 9.89 2.88 -5.30
CA GLY A 112 11.17 3.32 -5.83
C GLY A 112 11.64 4.68 -5.28
N LYS A 113 10.86 5.73 -5.49
CA LYS A 113 11.20 7.11 -5.01
C LYS A 113 10.53 7.45 -3.67
N MET A 114 9.56 6.68 -3.26
CA MET A 114 8.81 6.87 -2.02
C MET A 114 8.30 5.54 -1.48
N VAL A 115 8.01 5.51 -0.19
CA VAL A 115 7.34 4.40 0.47
C VAL A 115 5.91 4.80 0.78
N LYS A 116 4.96 3.94 0.42
CA LYS A 116 3.58 4.04 0.88
C LYS A 116 3.42 3.23 2.16
N VAL A 117 2.72 3.79 3.13
CA VAL A 117 2.44 3.19 4.44
C VAL A 117 0.96 2.87 4.50
N LEU A 118 0.62 1.65 4.87
CA LEU A 118 -0.74 1.17 5.06
C LEU A 118 -0.85 0.56 6.47
N VAL A 119 -1.72 1.12 7.30
CA VAL A 119 -1.88 0.68 8.69
C VAL A 119 -3.30 0.20 8.93
N PHE A 120 -3.40 -0.93 9.62
CA PHE A 120 -4.68 -1.49 10.05
C PHE A 120 -4.64 -1.73 11.56
N SER A 121 -5.71 -1.36 12.27
CA SER A 121 -5.84 -1.53 13.71
C SER A 121 -7.04 -2.40 14.04
N GLY A 122 -6.80 -3.49 14.77
CA GLY A 122 -7.81 -4.41 15.23
C GLY A 122 -8.73 -3.79 16.30
N GLU A 123 -9.86 -4.41 16.57
CA GLU A 123 -10.89 -3.88 17.47
C GLU A 123 -10.36 -3.64 18.89
N LYS A 124 -9.63 -4.61 19.45
CA LYS A 124 -9.07 -4.51 20.80
C LYS A 124 -7.97 -3.45 20.88
N ALA A 125 -7.20 -3.23 19.80
CA ALA A 125 -6.21 -2.16 19.73
C ALA A 125 -6.90 -0.78 19.69
N ARG A 126 -7.98 -0.63 18.92
CA ARG A 126 -8.79 0.61 18.88
C ARG A 126 -9.44 0.92 20.22
N ASN A 127 -9.93 -0.07 20.93
CA ASN A 127 -10.50 0.07 22.26
C ASN A 127 -9.47 0.55 23.30
N ARG A 128 -8.17 0.36 23.01
CA ARG A 128 -7.05 0.95 23.78
C ARG A 128 -6.57 2.29 23.18
N ASN A 129 -7.39 2.93 22.34
CA ASN A 129 -7.12 4.22 21.70
C ASN A 129 -5.94 4.20 20.69
N VAL A 130 -5.53 3.03 20.20
CA VAL A 130 -4.53 2.92 19.13
C VAL A 130 -5.24 2.94 17.78
N LYS A 131 -5.33 4.13 17.18
CA LYS A 131 -6.02 4.36 15.91
C LYS A 131 -5.04 4.24 14.75
N ALA A 132 -5.45 3.53 13.70
CA ALA A 132 -4.62 3.32 12.51
C ALA A 132 -4.17 4.63 11.84
N GLY A 133 -5.04 5.64 11.78
CA GLY A 133 -4.73 6.95 11.22
C GLY A 133 -3.63 7.70 11.97
N ASP A 134 -3.62 7.62 13.31
CA ASP A 134 -2.58 8.26 14.14
C ASP A 134 -1.24 7.54 13.98
N VAL A 135 -1.27 6.21 13.92
CA VAL A 135 -0.10 5.38 13.65
C VAL A 135 0.48 5.69 12.26
N ALA A 136 -0.38 5.71 11.22
CA ALA A 136 0.03 6.02 9.85
C ALA A 136 0.63 7.42 9.74
N LYS A 137 0.06 8.41 10.43
CA LYS A 137 0.58 9.78 10.49
C LYS A 137 1.97 9.84 11.11
N THR A 138 2.20 9.09 12.19
CA THR A 138 3.49 9.07 12.89
C THR A 138 4.56 8.37 12.06
N VAL A 139 4.25 7.20 11.47
CA VAL A 139 5.16 6.47 10.58
C VAL A 139 5.50 7.28 9.33
N ALA A 140 4.50 7.90 8.70
CA ALA A 140 4.73 8.72 7.52
C ALA A 140 5.60 9.95 7.83
N LYS A 141 5.40 10.60 8.98
CA LYS A 141 6.28 11.68 9.43
C LYS A 141 7.71 11.22 9.66
N PHE A 142 7.91 10.06 10.26
CA PHE A 142 9.24 9.47 10.44
C PHE A 142 9.93 9.22 9.09
N LEU A 143 9.17 8.85 8.07
CA LEU A 143 9.66 8.68 6.69
C LEU A 143 9.78 10.00 5.90
N GLY A 144 9.62 11.15 6.55
CA GLY A 144 9.75 12.46 5.90
C GLY A 144 8.55 12.84 5.02
N GLY A 145 7.36 12.36 5.36
CA GLY A 145 6.14 12.67 4.62
C GLY A 145 4.91 12.92 5.48
N SER A 146 3.74 12.56 5.00
CA SER A 146 2.47 12.79 5.67
C SER A 146 1.53 11.60 5.55
N GLY A 147 0.60 11.49 6.49
CA GLY A 147 -0.39 10.43 6.53
C GLY A 147 -1.56 10.76 7.43
N GLY A 148 -2.53 9.87 7.49
CA GLY A 148 -3.73 9.96 8.30
C GLY A 148 -4.69 8.84 7.98
N GLY A 149 -5.92 8.96 8.43
CA GLY A 149 -6.97 7.97 8.23
C GLY A 149 -7.94 7.94 9.39
N ASP A 150 -8.73 6.88 9.45
CA ASP A 150 -9.68 6.66 10.53
C ASP A 150 -9.09 5.75 11.65
N ALA A 151 -9.96 5.28 12.54
CA ALA A 151 -9.53 4.43 13.64
C ALA A 151 -9.09 3.03 13.18
N ARG A 152 -9.68 2.50 12.08
CA ARG A 152 -9.45 1.15 11.59
C ARG A 152 -8.37 1.07 10.52
N PHE A 153 -8.35 2.04 9.61
CA PHE A 153 -7.45 2.12 8.48
C PHE A 153 -6.77 3.49 8.40
N GLY A 154 -5.46 3.48 8.19
CA GLY A 154 -4.67 4.67 7.94
C GLY A 154 -3.71 4.45 6.79
N GLN A 155 -3.39 5.51 6.08
CA GLN A 155 -2.41 5.47 5.01
C GLN A 155 -1.55 6.73 5.04
N GLY A 156 -0.37 6.61 4.45
CA GLY A 156 0.56 7.72 4.34
C GLY A 156 1.70 7.38 3.42
N GLY A 157 2.72 8.19 3.43
CA GLY A 157 3.93 7.91 2.67
C GLY A 157 5.02 8.90 2.99
N GLY A 158 6.25 8.55 2.61
CA GLY A 158 7.43 9.40 2.75
C GLY A 158 8.53 8.98 1.79
N THR A 159 9.57 9.79 1.75
CA THR A 159 10.70 9.62 0.80
C THR A 159 11.95 9.04 1.44
N ARG A 160 11.95 8.88 2.77
CA ARG A 160 13.09 8.36 3.52
C ARG A 160 13.10 6.82 3.50
N LEU A 161 13.82 6.25 2.55
CA LEU A 161 13.91 4.81 2.34
C LEU A 161 14.83 4.10 3.36
N ASP A 162 15.82 4.79 3.89
CA ASP A 162 16.78 4.28 4.88
C ASP A 162 16.16 4.00 6.26
N GLY A 163 15.01 4.60 6.57
CA GLY A 163 14.30 4.41 7.83
C GLY A 163 13.44 3.14 7.94
N LEU A 164 13.36 2.32 6.88
CA LEU A 164 12.42 1.18 6.84
C LEU A 164 12.70 0.13 7.94
N SER A 165 13.96 -0.15 8.22
CA SER A 165 14.36 -1.11 9.26
C SER A 165 14.06 -0.65 10.69
N GLU A 166 13.85 0.65 10.90
CA GLU A 166 13.60 1.23 12.22
C GLU A 166 12.10 1.32 12.56
N ILE A 167 11.22 1.11 11.56
CA ILE A 167 9.77 1.34 11.71
C ILE A 167 9.17 0.45 12.79
N GLU A 168 9.59 -0.80 12.91
CA GLU A 168 9.08 -1.68 13.96
C GLU A 168 9.37 -1.12 15.35
N GLY A 169 10.59 -0.63 15.60
CA GLY A 169 10.98 0.01 16.84
C GLY A 169 10.22 1.32 17.11
N VAL A 170 9.95 2.10 16.07
CA VAL A 170 9.13 3.33 16.16
C VAL A 170 7.70 2.99 16.55
N LEU A 171 7.12 1.96 15.94
CA LEU A 171 5.76 1.50 16.25
C LEU A 171 5.63 0.97 17.66
N GLN A 172 6.57 0.14 18.12
CA GLN A 172 6.58 -0.39 19.48
C GLN A 172 6.62 0.74 20.52
N LYS A 173 7.51 1.73 20.36
CA LYS A 173 7.58 2.90 21.25
C LYS A 173 6.28 3.70 21.24
N LEU A 174 5.69 3.96 20.06
CA LEU A 174 4.44 4.69 19.92
C LEU A 174 3.29 4.00 20.67
N ILE A 175 3.17 2.68 20.52
CA ILE A 175 2.09 1.89 21.14
C ILE A 175 2.23 1.86 22.66
N ILE A 176 3.44 1.78 23.18
CA ILE A 176 3.72 1.86 24.61
C ILE A 176 3.27 3.22 25.15
N GLN A 177 3.65 4.32 24.50
CA GLN A 177 3.23 5.68 24.90
C GLN A 177 1.73 5.89 24.85
N MET A 178 1.04 5.39 23.82
CA MET A 178 -0.42 5.48 23.72
C MET A 178 -1.13 4.67 24.81
N GLY A 179 -0.57 3.52 25.20
CA GLY A 179 -1.10 2.69 26.27
C GLY A 179 -0.99 3.32 27.67
N GLU A 180 0.08 4.05 27.95
CA GLU A 180 0.27 4.76 29.22
C GLU A 180 -0.67 5.94 29.39
N THR A 181 -0.92 6.70 28.33
CA THR A 181 -1.85 7.83 28.35
C THR A 181 -3.31 7.39 28.61
N SER A 182 -3.68 6.21 28.17
CA SER A 182 -5.02 5.63 28.41
C SER A 182 -5.24 5.24 29.88
N ASN A 183 -4.20 4.79 30.59
CA ASN A 183 -4.28 4.41 32.00
C ASN A 183 -4.34 5.66 32.92
N PHE A 184 -3.66 6.74 32.55
CA PHE A 184 -3.68 7.99 33.30
C PHE A 184 -5.04 8.72 33.26
N CYS A 185 -5.76 8.56 32.15
CA CYS A 185 -7.10 9.17 31.99
C CYS A 185 -8.19 8.40 32.74
N LYS A 186 -8.01 7.11 33.00
CA LYS A 186 -8.96 6.28 33.81
C LYS A 186 -8.79 6.53 35.29
N SER A 187 -7.62 6.83 35.78
CA SER A 187 -7.35 7.10 37.21
C SER A 187 -7.89 8.46 37.68
N LYS A 188 -8.11 9.43 36.76
CA LYS A 188 -8.69 10.74 37.10
C LYS A 188 -10.24 10.80 37.12
N LYS A 189 -10.93 9.72 36.74
CA LYS A 189 -12.40 9.63 36.77
C LYS A 189 -12.95 8.93 38.02
N ILE A 190 -12.09 8.57 38.98
CA ILE A 190 -12.48 7.91 40.23
C ILE A 190 -12.01 8.77 41.45
N SER A 191 -12.10 10.06 41.31
CA SER A 191 -11.93 11.00 42.45
C SER A 191 -13.04 12.01 42.41
#